data_e8ad461cf28195f9a8482c66c8d4869a
#
_entry.id   e8ad461cf28195f9a8482c66c8d4869a
#
_cell.length_a   1.000
_cell.length_b   1.000
_cell.length_c   1.000
_cell.angle_alpha   90.00
_cell.angle_beta   90.00
_cell.angle_gamma   90.00
#
_symmetry.space_group_name_H-M   'P 1'
#
loop_
_entity.id
_entity.type
_entity.pdbx_description
1 polymer ?
#
loop_
_entity_poly.entity_id
_entity_poly.type
_entity_poly.pdbx_seq_one_letter_code
_entity_poly.pdbx_strand_id
1 'polypeptide(L)'
;MKVNREILTRGALNLLNEVGLEELTLRRLGAALKVRAGATYWHFKSKEELLDEMATLLLADAAPGLLPTRKQADWKVWVAAFGEGLRKALLRYRDGARMVTGTKLTNAEYMKTAEAIGAQLLKAGFTLRQGVVLLSTVYNYTLSFVIEEQAVFPRPGERSKQYDLRKRSESLSSEALPLMRQAGPILFDRFEQRYKEGLALILQGAASQLEARKGIVK
;
A
#
# COMPACT_ATOMS: atom_id res chain seq x y z
N MET A 1 -7.20 -29.17 -15.37
CA MET A 1 -7.39 -28.50 -14.05
C MET A 1 -8.66 -27.66 -14.15
N LYS A 2 -9.63 -27.82 -13.24
CA LYS A 2 -10.84 -26.98 -13.23
C LYS A 2 -10.42 -25.58 -12.74
N VAL A 3 -10.49 -24.59 -13.63
CA VAL A 3 -10.14 -23.20 -13.31
C VAL A 3 -11.25 -22.60 -12.45
N ASN A 4 -10.90 -21.93 -11.36
CA ASN A 4 -11.82 -21.18 -10.52
C ASN A 4 -11.37 -19.72 -10.38
N ARG A 5 -12.20 -18.91 -9.75
CA ARG A 5 -11.97 -17.46 -9.57
C ARG A 5 -10.64 -17.18 -8.83
N GLU A 6 -10.35 -17.92 -7.76
CA GLU A 6 -9.12 -17.75 -6.98
C GLU A 6 -7.85 -18.07 -7.79
N ILE A 7 -7.85 -19.18 -8.56
CA ILE A 7 -6.72 -19.54 -9.43
C ILE A 7 -6.46 -18.45 -10.46
N LEU A 8 -7.50 -17.88 -11.06
CA LEU A 8 -7.37 -16.76 -12.00
C LEU A 8 -6.81 -15.52 -11.32
N THR A 9 -7.30 -15.18 -10.12
CA THR A 9 -6.84 -14.00 -9.37
C THR A 9 -5.38 -14.14 -8.96
N ARG A 10 -4.96 -15.30 -8.44
CA ARG A 10 -3.54 -15.57 -8.13
C ARG A 10 -2.66 -15.54 -9.38
N GLY A 11 -3.14 -16.10 -10.48
CA GLY A 11 -2.47 -16.01 -11.77
C GLY A 11 -2.34 -14.58 -12.28
N ALA A 12 -3.35 -13.74 -12.07
CA ALA A 12 -3.31 -12.33 -12.44
C ALA A 12 -2.31 -11.53 -11.58
N LEU A 13 -2.20 -11.81 -10.27
CA LEU A 13 -1.17 -11.22 -9.41
C LEU A 13 0.25 -11.59 -9.86
N ASN A 14 0.47 -12.83 -10.28
CA ASN A 14 1.75 -13.24 -10.85
C ASN A 14 2.04 -12.53 -12.18
N LEU A 15 1.05 -12.50 -13.08
CA LEU A 15 1.17 -11.84 -14.39
C LEU A 15 1.41 -10.32 -14.24
N LEU A 16 0.84 -9.69 -13.19
CA LEU A 16 1.08 -8.27 -12.88
C LEU A 16 2.59 -7.98 -12.69
N ASN A 17 3.32 -8.87 -12.03
CA ASN A 17 4.78 -8.72 -11.85
C ASN A 17 5.54 -8.77 -13.19
N GLU A 18 5.05 -9.54 -14.14
CA GLU A 18 5.70 -9.69 -15.45
C GLU A 18 5.42 -8.50 -16.37
N VAL A 19 4.14 -8.14 -16.52
CA VAL A 19 3.71 -7.20 -17.57
C VAL A 19 3.38 -5.79 -17.02
N GLY A 20 3.12 -5.64 -15.71
CA GLY A 20 2.64 -4.40 -15.10
C GLY A 20 1.15 -4.17 -15.32
N LEU A 21 0.61 -3.13 -14.65
CA LEU A 21 -0.83 -2.84 -14.60
C LEU A 21 -1.41 -2.44 -15.95
N GLU A 22 -0.68 -1.68 -16.75
CA GLU A 22 -1.13 -1.20 -18.08
C GLU A 22 -1.41 -2.38 -19.00
N GLU A 23 -0.49 -3.33 -19.05
CA GLU A 23 -0.51 -4.46 -19.95
C GLU A 23 -1.31 -5.67 -19.44
N LEU A 24 -1.80 -5.63 -18.21
CA LEU A 24 -2.64 -6.66 -17.62
C LEU A 24 -4.02 -6.64 -18.26
N THR A 25 -4.40 -7.73 -18.90
CA THR A 25 -5.72 -7.93 -19.55
C THR A 25 -6.24 -9.34 -19.31
N LEU A 26 -7.58 -9.53 -19.33
CA LEU A 26 -8.21 -10.86 -19.23
C LEU A 26 -7.72 -11.82 -20.33
N ARG A 27 -7.45 -11.30 -21.52
CA ARG A 27 -6.92 -12.09 -22.66
C ARG A 27 -5.50 -12.58 -22.34
N ARG A 28 -4.61 -11.69 -21.85
CA ARG A 28 -3.24 -12.08 -21.46
C ARG A 28 -3.25 -13.08 -20.30
N LEU A 29 -4.14 -12.87 -19.32
CA LEU A 29 -4.32 -13.82 -18.23
C LEU A 29 -4.70 -15.21 -18.74
N GLY A 30 -5.67 -15.29 -19.66
CA GLY A 30 -6.06 -16.57 -20.27
C GLY A 30 -4.90 -17.25 -21.00
N ALA A 31 -4.11 -16.49 -21.76
CA ALA A 31 -2.93 -16.98 -22.44
C ALA A 31 -1.85 -17.49 -21.47
N ALA A 32 -1.53 -16.72 -20.43
CA ALA A 32 -0.54 -17.08 -19.41
C ALA A 32 -0.89 -18.36 -18.66
N LEU A 33 -2.17 -18.55 -18.35
CA LEU A 33 -2.68 -19.74 -17.65
C LEU A 33 -3.05 -20.90 -18.59
N LYS A 34 -2.86 -20.72 -19.92
CA LYS A 34 -3.20 -21.73 -20.94
C LYS A 34 -4.67 -22.17 -20.87
N VAL A 35 -5.57 -21.26 -20.52
CA VAL A 35 -7.02 -21.50 -20.51
C VAL A 35 -7.69 -20.83 -21.69
N ARG A 36 -8.86 -21.36 -22.12
CA ARG A 36 -9.63 -20.75 -23.21
C ARG A 36 -10.05 -19.32 -22.81
N ALA A 37 -9.98 -18.39 -23.73
CA ALA A 37 -10.33 -16.98 -23.49
C ALA A 37 -11.73 -16.82 -22.84
N GLY A 38 -12.72 -17.61 -23.27
CA GLY A 38 -14.06 -17.62 -22.65
C GLY A 38 -14.07 -17.98 -21.16
N ALA A 39 -13.09 -18.73 -20.65
CA ALA A 39 -13.05 -19.11 -19.24
C ALA A 39 -12.73 -17.91 -18.34
N THR A 40 -11.87 -16.99 -18.76
CA THR A 40 -11.59 -15.77 -17.99
C THR A 40 -12.79 -14.84 -17.96
N TYR A 41 -13.47 -14.65 -19.11
CA TYR A 41 -14.68 -13.82 -19.22
C TYR A 41 -15.91 -14.40 -18.53
N TRP A 42 -15.93 -15.72 -18.30
CA TRP A 42 -16.99 -16.33 -17.49
C TRP A 42 -16.86 -15.96 -16.01
N HIS A 43 -15.63 -15.81 -15.51
CA HIS A 43 -15.33 -15.47 -14.10
C HIS A 43 -15.28 -13.96 -13.83
N PHE A 44 -14.82 -13.16 -14.80
CA PHE A 44 -14.65 -11.71 -14.66
C PHE A 44 -15.20 -11.02 -15.91
N LYS A 45 -16.17 -10.13 -15.71
CA LYS A 45 -16.83 -9.41 -16.79
C LYS A 45 -15.99 -8.24 -17.32
N SER A 46 -15.07 -7.72 -16.48
CA SER A 46 -14.21 -6.59 -16.81
C SER A 46 -12.85 -6.68 -16.11
N LYS A 47 -11.91 -5.82 -16.53
CA LYS A 47 -10.62 -5.65 -15.84
C LYS A 47 -10.80 -5.12 -14.42
N GLU A 48 -11.75 -4.21 -14.22
CA GLU A 48 -12.07 -3.62 -12.92
C GLU A 48 -12.51 -4.70 -11.92
N GLU A 49 -13.38 -5.62 -12.33
CA GLU A 49 -13.82 -6.73 -11.48
C GLU A 49 -12.65 -7.66 -11.12
N LEU A 50 -11.72 -7.89 -12.05
CA LEU A 50 -10.50 -8.64 -11.75
C LEU A 50 -9.61 -7.88 -10.75
N LEU A 51 -9.44 -6.56 -10.91
CA LEU A 51 -8.63 -5.74 -10.00
C LEU A 51 -9.23 -5.69 -8.60
N ASP A 52 -10.54 -5.59 -8.46
CA ASP A 52 -11.24 -5.65 -7.17
C ASP A 52 -10.93 -6.96 -6.43
N GLU A 53 -10.96 -8.08 -7.13
CA GLU A 53 -10.64 -9.39 -6.55
C GLU A 53 -9.15 -9.53 -6.23
N MET A 54 -8.26 -9.02 -7.10
CA MET A 54 -6.81 -9.02 -6.87
C MET A 54 -6.47 -8.19 -5.62
N ALA A 55 -7.05 -7.00 -5.47
CA ALA A 55 -6.85 -6.15 -4.30
C ALA A 55 -7.35 -6.82 -3.02
N THR A 56 -8.54 -7.42 -3.08
CA THR A 56 -9.14 -8.16 -1.96
C THR A 56 -8.24 -9.32 -1.53
N LEU A 57 -7.75 -10.11 -2.47
CA LEU A 57 -6.88 -11.26 -2.19
C LEU A 57 -5.53 -10.80 -1.63
N LEU A 58 -4.91 -9.75 -2.20
CA LEU A 58 -3.66 -9.19 -1.70
C LEU A 58 -3.79 -8.74 -0.24
N LEU A 59 -4.85 -8.02 0.09
CA LEU A 59 -5.08 -7.52 1.45
C LEU A 59 -5.46 -8.63 2.42
N ALA A 60 -6.21 -9.65 1.99
CA ALA A 60 -6.51 -10.83 2.80
C ALA A 60 -5.24 -11.64 3.11
N ASP A 61 -4.40 -11.89 2.11
CA ASP A 61 -3.11 -12.59 2.29
C ASP A 61 -2.14 -11.77 3.19
N ALA A 62 -2.25 -10.44 3.19
CA ALA A 62 -1.44 -9.56 4.01
C ALA A 62 -1.93 -9.45 5.46
N ALA A 63 -3.20 -9.71 5.73
CA ALA A 63 -3.86 -9.44 7.01
C ALA A 63 -3.09 -9.92 8.25
N PRO A 64 -2.48 -11.14 8.30
CA PRO A 64 -1.68 -11.56 9.44
C PRO A 64 -0.46 -10.68 9.70
N GLY A 65 0.13 -10.09 8.65
CA GLY A 65 1.30 -9.20 8.74
C GLY A 65 0.96 -7.72 9.01
N LEU A 66 -0.32 -7.37 9.06
CA LEU A 66 -0.79 -6.01 9.36
C LEU A 66 -1.00 -5.76 10.86
N LEU A 67 -0.84 -6.79 11.67
CA LEU A 67 -1.03 -6.73 13.11
C LEU A 67 0.30 -6.98 13.83
N PRO A 68 0.54 -6.37 15.01
CA PRO A 68 1.75 -6.63 15.77
C PRO A 68 1.73 -8.04 16.37
N THR A 69 2.90 -8.67 16.49
CA THR A 69 3.05 -9.97 17.13
C THR A 69 2.70 -9.95 18.62
N ARG A 70 2.89 -8.80 19.30
CA ARG A 70 2.55 -8.61 20.71
C ARG A 70 1.15 -7.99 20.83
N LYS A 71 0.17 -8.77 21.25
CA LYS A 71 -1.23 -8.31 21.45
C LYS A 71 -1.39 -7.21 22.51
N GLN A 72 -0.46 -7.11 23.48
CA GLN A 72 -0.45 -6.09 24.54
C GLN A 72 0.38 -4.84 24.19
N ALA A 73 0.73 -4.67 22.92
CA ALA A 73 1.49 -3.52 22.45
C ALA A 73 0.67 -2.22 22.56
N ASP A 74 1.37 -1.09 22.69
CA ASP A 74 0.80 0.25 22.61
C ASP A 74 0.12 0.48 21.24
N TRP A 75 -0.91 1.33 21.19
CA TRP A 75 -1.66 1.63 19.98
C TRP A 75 -0.78 2.13 18.83
N LYS A 76 0.32 2.85 19.13
CA LYS A 76 1.29 3.30 18.11
C LYS A 76 1.92 2.11 17.39
N VAL A 77 2.24 1.05 18.13
CA VAL A 77 2.81 -0.18 17.56
C VAL A 77 1.79 -0.88 16.66
N TRP A 78 0.50 -0.86 17.02
CA TRP A 78 -0.56 -1.42 16.19
C TRP A 78 -0.71 -0.65 14.87
N VAL A 79 -0.74 0.66 14.93
CA VAL A 79 -0.88 1.49 13.73
C VAL A 79 0.39 1.46 12.87
N ALA A 80 1.58 1.42 13.49
CA ALA A 80 2.83 1.26 12.76
C ALA A 80 2.90 -0.09 12.04
N ALA A 81 2.56 -1.19 12.72
CA ALA A 81 2.52 -2.53 12.12
C ALA A 81 1.57 -2.59 10.92
N PHE A 82 0.40 -1.93 11.02
CA PHE A 82 -0.52 -1.80 9.92
C PHE A 82 0.11 -1.10 8.71
N GLY A 83 0.69 0.08 8.91
CA GLY A 83 1.30 0.85 7.81
C GLY A 83 2.50 0.12 7.17
N GLU A 84 3.42 -0.38 7.98
CA GLU A 84 4.61 -1.10 7.51
C GLU A 84 4.24 -2.43 6.82
N GLY A 85 3.29 -3.17 7.38
CA GLY A 85 2.79 -4.40 6.80
C GLY A 85 2.08 -4.16 5.47
N LEU A 86 1.26 -3.11 5.38
CA LEU A 86 0.59 -2.70 4.15
C LEU A 86 1.61 -2.32 3.07
N ARG A 87 2.61 -1.47 3.41
CA ARG A 87 3.69 -1.11 2.47
C ARG A 87 4.39 -2.36 1.95
N LYS A 88 4.77 -3.27 2.84
CA LYS A 88 5.42 -4.54 2.46
C LYS A 88 4.56 -5.39 1.53
N ALA A 89 3.25 -5.46 1.79
CA ALA A 89 2.32 -6.23 0.96
C ALA A 89 2.20 -5.64 -0.45
N LEU A 90 2.07 -4.31 -0.56
CA LEU A 90 1.96 -3.60 -1.83
C LEU A 90 3.24 -3.71 -2.67
N LEU A 91 4.41 -3.64 -2.04
CA LEU A 91 5.71 -3.77 -2.71
C LEU A 91 6.01 -5.20 -3.22
N ARG A 92 5.24 -6.22 -2.81
CA ARG A 92 5.38 -7.59 -3.35
C ARG A 92 5.02 -7.70 -4.83
N TYR A 93 4.22 -6.78 -5.32
CA TYR A 93 3.71 -6.79 -6.69
C TYR A 93 4.06 -5.50 -7.41
N ARG A 94 4.57 -5.62 -8.65
CA ARG A 94 4.74 -4.49 -9.54
C ARG A 94 3.41 -3.73 -9.68
N ASP A 95 3.45 -2.41 -9.56
CA ASP A 95 2.26 -1.55 -9.56
C ASP A 95 1.23 -1.91 -8.45
N GLY A 96 1.63 -2.61 -7.38
CA GLY A 96 0.72 -3.12 -6.36
C GLY A 96 -0.13 -2.04 -5.70
N ALA A 97 0.46 -0.88 -5.39
CA ALA A 97 -0.29 0.24 -4.83
C ALA A 97 -1.26 0.86 -5.86
N ARG A 98 -0.85 1.02 -7.12
CA ARG A 98 -1.73 1.50 -8.21
C ARG A 98 -2.88 0.52 -8.46
N MET A 99 -2.62 -0.77 -8.38
CA MET A 99 -3.62 -1.82 -8.55
C MET A 99 -4.68 -1.77 -7.45
N VAL A 100 -4.29 -1.53 -6.17
CA VAL A 100 -5.22 -1.46 -5.03
C VAL A 100 -5.99 -0.13 -5.00
N THR A 101 -5.41 0.95 -5.54
CA THR A 101 -6.04 2.28 -5.48
C THR A 101 -7.32 2.33 -6.31
N GLY A 102 -8.42 2.72 -5.67
CA GLY A 102 -9.73 2.87 -6.33
C GLY A 102 -10.52 1.57 -6.50
N THR A 103 -10.00 0.43 -6.02
CA THR A 103 -10.71 -0.85 -6.05
C THR A 103 -11.74 -0.97 -4.92
N LYS A 104 -12.73 -1.83 -5.12
CA LYS A 104 -13.71 -2.23 -4.12
C LYS A 104 -13.32 -3.59 -3.55
N LEU A 105 -13.31 -3.70 -2.22
CA LEU A 105 -13.08 -5.01 -1.59
C LEU A 105 -14.32 -5.89 -1.73
N THR A 106 -14.12 -7.12 -2.19
CA THR A 106 -15.19 -8.08 -2.50
C THR A 106 -15.57 -8.96 -1.32
N ASN A 107 -14.79 -8.93 -0.22
CA ASN A 107 -15.10 -9.62 1.02
C ASN A 107 -14.73 -8.80 2.26
N ALA A 108 -15.15 -9.27 3.44
CA ALA A 108 -14.97 -8.56 4.71
C ALA A 108 -13.72 -8.96 5.50
N GLU A 109 -12.86 -9.85 5.00
CA GLU A 109 -11.70 -10.34 5.77
C GLU A 109 -10.73 -9.22 6.17
N TYR A 110 -10.48 -8.28 5.26
CA TYR A 110 -9.68 -7.10 5.58
C TYR A 110 -10.30 -6.24 6.69
N MET A 111 -11.62 -6.17 6.78
CA MET A 111 -12.33 -5.38 7.80
C MET A 111 -12.06 -5.92 9.21
N LYS A 112 -11.80 -7.22 9.38
CA LYS A 112 -11.42 -7.81 10.69
C LYS A 112 -10.10 -7.21 11.22
N THR A 113 -9.17 -6.92 10.33
CA THR A 113 -7.90 -6.26 10.68
C THR A 113 -8.16 -4.82 11.14
N ALA A 114 -8.97 -4.06 10.41
CA ALA A 114 -9.33 -2.70 10.78
C ALA A 114 -10.10 -2.66 12.10
N GLU A 115 -11.02 -3.61 12.33
CA GLU A 115 -11.76 -3.77 13.59
C GLU A 115 -10.82 -4.02 14.77
N ALA A 116 -9.86 -4.94 14.64
CA ALA A 116 -8.89 -5.23 15.69
C ALA A 116 -8.04 -4.02 16.07
N ILE A 117 -7.59 -3.24 15.07
CA ILE A 117 -6.82 -2.01 15.31
C ILE A 117 -7.72 -0.94 15.91
N GLY A 118 -8.93 -0.76 15.39
CA GLY A 118 -9.93 0.17 15.91
C GLY A 118 -10.22 -0.06 17.39
N ALA A 119 -10.41 -1.31 17.80
CA ALA A 119 -10.60 -1.68 19.20
C ALA A 119 -9.42 -1.24 20.11
N GLN A 120 -8.16 -1.36 19.62
CA GLN A 120 -7.00 -0.88 20.39
C GLN A 120 -6.96 0.66 20.48
N LEU A 121 -7.37 1.36 19.42
CA LEU A 121 -7.45 2.81 19.42
C LEU A 121 -8.53 3.31 20.41
N LEU A 122 -9.72 2.69 20.42
CA LEU A 122 -10.77 3.00 21.41
C LEU A 122 -10.28 2.75 22.84
N LYS A 123 -9.61 1.63 23.08
CA LYS A 123 -9.01 1.30 24.40
C LYS A 123 -7.97 2.33 24.82
N ALA A 124 -7.21 2.91 23.90
CA ALA A 124 -6.24 3.96 24.16
C ALA A 124 -6.88 5.33 24.47
N GLY A 125 -8.19 5.49 24.22
CA GLY A 125 -8.95 6.71 24.50
C GLY A 125 -9.28 7.55 23.28
N PHE A 126 -9.01 7.07 22.06
CA PHE A 126 -9.51 7.72 20.84
C PHE A 126 -11.03 7.56 20.70
N THR A 127 -11.68 8.53 20.11
CA THR A 127 -13.05 8.35 19.62
C THR A 127 -13.04 7.51 18.34
N LEU A 128 -14.17 6.90 17.99
CA LEU A 128 -14.32 6.18 16.72
C LEU A 128 -13.91 7.07 15.52
N ARG A 129 -14.39 8.32 15.50
CA ARG A 129 -14.03 9.29 14.43
C ARG A 129 -12.51 9.50 14.34
N GLN A 130 -11.82 9.70 15.45
CA GLN A 130 -10.37 9.88 15.47
C GLN A 130 -9.62 8.63 15.00
N GLY A 131 -10.07 7.45 15.44
CA GLY A 131 -9.52 6.17 14.99
C GLY A 131 -9.68 5.95 13.48
N VAL A 132 -10.86 6.23 12.93
CA VAL A 132 -11.12 6.14 11.50
C VAL A 132 -10.24 7.13 10.72
N VAL A 133 -10.15 8.39 11.16
CA VAL A 133 -9.29 9.41 10.52
C VAL A 133 -7.83 8.97 10.56
N LEU A 134 -7.32 8.49 11.70
CA LEU A 134 -5.94 8.03 11.82
C LEU A 134 -5.64 6.86 10.88
N LEU A 135 -6.48 5.81 10.89
CA LEU A 135 -6.27 4.64 10.04
C LEU A 135 -6.37 4.98 8.56
N SER A 136 -7.35 5.79 8.16
CA SER A 136 -7.47 6.23 6.76
C SER A 136 -6.30 7.12 6.33
N THR A 137 -5.77 7.95 7.22
CA THR A 137 -4.57 8.76 6.94
C THR A 137 -3.36 7.88 6.70
N VAL A 138 -3.11 6.89 7.57
CA VAL A 138 -1.99 5.94 7.41
C VAL A 138 -2.17 5.10 6.14
N TYR A 139 -3.38 4.64 5.85
CA TYR A 139 -3.68 3.91 4.62
C TYR A 139 -3.36 4.74 3.38
N ASN A 140 -3.88 5.96 3.28
CA ASN A 140 -3.66 6.84 2.14
C ASN A 140 -2.19 7.27 2.01
N TYR A 141 -1.53 7.59 3.13
CA TYR A 141 -0.10 7.85 3.17
C TYR A 141 0.68 6.68 2.58
N THR A 142 0.38 5.46 3.01
CA THR A 142 1.08 4.25 2.56
C THR A 142 0.86 3.99 1.07
N LEU A 143 -0.37 4.09 0.58
CA LEU A 143 -0.67 3.90 -0.85
C LEU A 143 0.09 4.90 -1.72
N SER A 144 -0.03 6.21 -1.41
CA SER A 144 0.62 7.27 -2.17
C SER A 144 2.14 7.14 -2.12
N PHE A 145 2.70 6.83 -0.94
CA PHE A 145 4.13 6.63 -0.77
C PHE A 145 4.65 5.47 -1.61
N VAL A 146 3.95 4.33 -1.64
CA VAL A 146 4.35 3.16 -2.43
C VAL A 146 4.21 3.42 -3.93
N ILE A 147 3.22 4.20 -4.37
CA ILE A 147 3.11 4.63 -5.77
C ILE A 147 4.38 5.39 -6.19
N GLU A 148 4.85 6.35 -5.38
CA GLU A 148 6.12 7.05 -5.64
C GLU A 148 7.33 6.10 -5.65
N GLU A 149 7.42 5.24 -4.64
CA GLU A 149 8.52 4.28 -4.53
C GLU A 149 8.57 3.35 -5.74
N GLN A 150 7.43 2.83 -6.19
CA GLN A 150 7.34 1.97 -7.37
C GLN A 150 7.56 2.72 -8.70
N ALA A 151 7.30 4.02 -8.75
CA ALA A 151 7.69 4.85 -9.90
C ALA A 151 9.22 4.96 -10.02
N VAL A 152 9.92 5.08 -8.89
CA VAL A 152 11.39 5.13 -8.85
C VAL A 152 12.01 3.73 -9.00
N PHE A 153 11.46 2.74 -8.31
CA PHE A 153 11.89 1.34 -8.33
C PHE A 153 10.75 0.43 -8.77
N PRO A 154 10.48 0.31 -10.08
CA PRO A 154 9.39 -0.55 -10.60
C PRO A 154 9.59 -2.03 -10.27
N ARG A 155 10.82 -2.43 -9.99
CA ARG A 155 11.20 -3.75 -9.46
C ARG A 155 12.25 -3.59 -8.36
N PRO A 156 12.35 -4.54 -7.42
CA PRO A 156 13.35 -4.51 -6.37
C PRO A 156 14.77 -4.32 -6.94
N GLY A 157 15.45 -3.24 -6.53
CA GLY A 157 16.82 -2.93 -6.96
C GLY A 157 16.97 -2.33 -8.37
N GLU A 158 15.90 -2.24 -9.17
CA GLU A 158 15.91 -1.70 -10.52
C GLU A 158 15.38 -0.25 -10.52
N ARG A 159 16.29 0.72 -10.61
CA ARG A 159 15.89 2.14 -10.69
C ARG A 159 15.43 2.50 -12.10
N SER A 160 14.30 3.16 -12.21
CA SER A 160 13.82 3.74 -13.46
C SER A 160 14.76 4.82 -13.97
N LYS A 161 15.07 4.77 -15.27
CA LYS A 161 15.96 5.76 -15.95
C LYS A 161 15.43 7.19 -15.85
N GLN A 162 14.13 7.38 -15.65
CA GLN A 162 13.50 8.70 -15.46
C GLN A 162 13.90 9.35 -14.13
N TYR A 163 14.30 8.55 -13.13
CA TYR A 163 14.69 9.01 -11.79
C TYR A 163 16.20 8.92 -11.56
N ASP A 164 17.00 9.20 -12.59
CA ASP A 164 18.45 9.31 -12.47
C ASP A 164 18.84 10.56 -11.66
N LEU A 165 19.39 10.33 -10.47
CA LEU A 165 19.75 11.41 -9.52
C LEU A 165 20.85 12.32 -10.06
N ARG A 166 21.79 11.80 -10.86
CA ARG A 166 22.87 12.57 -11.45
C ARG A 166 22.30 13.53 -12.49
N LYS A 167 21.52 13.04 -13.45
CA LYS A 167 20.87 13.87 -14.48
C LYS A 167 19.99 14.93 -13.85
N ARG A 168 19.22 14.56 -12.81
CA ARG A 168 18.40 15.51 -12.06
C ARG A 168 19.26 16.61 -11.43
N SER A 169 20.35 16.24 -10.76
CA SER A 169 21.26 17.22 -10.14
C SER A 169 21.89 18.16 -11.15
N GLU A 170 22.27 17.66 -12.33
CA GLU A 170 22.83 18.44 -13.43
C GLU A 170 21.79 19.39 -14.05
N SER A 171 20.50 19.01 -14.08
CA SER A 171 19.43 19.85 -14.63
C SER A 171 18.96 20.99 -13.72
N LEU A 172 19.34 20.97 -12.43
CA LEU A 172 18.93 21.99 -11.46
C LEU A 172 20.03 23.02 -11.23
N SER A 173 19.71 24.31 -11.38
CA SER A 173 20.62 25.39 -11.04
C SER A 173 21.05 25.34 -9.59
N SER A 174 22.36 25.39 -9.33
CA SER A 174 22.89 25.41 -7.96
C SER A 174 22.61 26.73 -7.24
N GLU A 175 22.44 27.82 -7.98
CA GLU A 175 22.13 29.13 -7.42
C GLU A 175 20.64 29.33 -7.16
N ALA A 176 19.80 28.98 -8.14
CA ALA A 176 18.37 29.21 -8.06
C ALA A 176 17.63 28.15 -7.21
N LEU A 177 18.12 26.89 -7.18
CA LEU A 177 17.42 25.75 -6.56
C LEU A 177 18.34 24.89 -5.67
N PRO A 178 19.11 25.48 -4.75
CA PRO A 178 20.11 24.74 -3.95
C PRO A 178 19.47 23.67 -3.05
N LEU A 179 18.30 23.94 -2.46
CA LEU A 179 17.59 22.98 -1.60
C LEU A 179 17.01 21.82 -2.41
N MET A 180 16.43 22.08 -3.57
CA MET A 180 15.86 21.04 -4.43
C MET A 180 16.93 20.10 -4.99
N ARG A 181 18.14 20.64 -5.22
CA ARG A 181 19.29 19.83 -5.62
C ARG A 181 19.72 18.86 -4.51
N GLN A 182 19.81 19.34 -3.27
CA GLN A 182 20.15 18.53 -2.09
C GLN A 182 19.04 17.54 -1.71
N ALA A 183 17.77 17.86 -1.94
CA ALA A 183 16.63 17.02 -1.60
C ALA A 183 16.52 15.74 -2.47
N GLY A 184 17.16 15.71 -3.65
CA GLY A 184 17.05 14.59 -4.58
C GLY A 184 17.32 13.22 -3.95
N PRO A 185 18.47 12.99 -3.31
CA PRO A 185 18.77 11.71 -2.63
C PRO A 185 17.79 11.37 -1.49
N ILE A 186 17.29 12.39 -0.80
CA ILE A 186 16.29 12.18 0.27
C ILE A 186 14.97 11.73 -0.33
N LEU A 187 14.52 12.39 -1.40
CA LEU A 187 13.22 12.11 -2.02
C LEU A 187 13.18 10.79 -2.79
N PHE A 188 14.28 10.41 -3.46
CA PHE A 188 14.28 9.35 -4.45
C PHE A 188 15.20 8.16 -4.11
N ASP A 189 15.72 8.08 -2.88
CA ASP A 189 16.62 6.99 -2.50
C ASP A 189 16.18 6.28 -1.22
N ARG A 190 16.26 6.87 -0.08
CA ARG A 190 16.06 6.24 1.23
C ARG A 190 14.58 6.01 1.57
N PHE A 191 13.83 5.31 0.71
CA PHE A 191 12.38 5.13 0.86
C PHE A 191 11.98 4.50 2.20
N GLU A 192 12.66 3.45 2.66
CA GLU A 192 12.29 2.79 3.92
C GLU A 192 12.45 3.75 5.12
N GLN A 193 13.58 4.48 5.19
CA GLN A 193 13.82 5.45 6.25
C GLN A 193 12.79 6.57 6.19
N ARG A 194 12.59 7.17 5.02
CA ARG A 194 11.63 8.26 4.79
C ARG A 194 10.19 7.84 5.12
N TYR A 195 9.82 6.61 4.78
CA TYR A 195 8.51 6.07 5.13
C TYR A 195 8.30 6.02 6.65
N LYS A 196 9.27 5.48 7.38
CA LYS A 196 9.22 5.38 8.86
C LYS A 196 9.18 6.75 9.52
N GLU A 197 9.97 7.70 9.02
CA GLU A 197 9.97 9.09 9.51
C GLU A 197 8.60 9.75 9.30
N GLY A 198 8.00 9.63 8.12
CA GLY A 198 6.69 10.19 7.84
C GLY A 198 5.57 9.53 8.66
N LEU A 199 5.63 8.20 8.82
CA LEU A 199 4.70 7.47 9.70
C LEU A 199 4.84 7.93 11.15
N ALA A 200 6.06 8.16 11.64
CA ALA A 200 6.30 8.68 12.98
C ALA A 200 5.69 10.08 13.19
N LEU A 201 5.76 10.96 12.19
CA LEU A 201 5.10 12.27 12.24
C LEU A 201 3.58 12.14 12.39
N ILE A 202 2.95 11.24 11.65
CA ILE A 202 1.50 10.96 11.76
C ILE A 202 1.16 10.47 13.18
N LEU A 203 1.93 9.51 13.70
CA LEU A 203 1.70 8.94 15.02
C LEU A 203 1.95 9.94 16.17
N GLN A 204 2.93 10.82 16.03
CA GLN A 204 3.19 11.91 16.99
C GLN A 204 2.04 12.92 16.99
N GLY A 205 1.55 13.33 15.82
CA GLY A 205 0.40 14.22 15.70
C GLY A 205 -0.86 13.64 16.36
N ALA A 206 -1.14 12.35 16.13
CA ALA A 206 -2.24 11.65 16.77
C ALA A 206 -2.08 11.55 18.30
N ALA A 207 -0.86 11.33 18.79
CA ALA A 207 -0.58 11.30 20.23
C ALA A 207 -0.83 12.65 20.89
N SER A 208 -0.36 13.74 20.30
CA SER A 208 -0.58 15.09 20.80
C SER A 208 -2.07 15.45 20.88
N GLN A 209 -2.87 15.05 19.89
CA GLN A 209 -4.33 15.24 19.94
C GLN A 209 -4.98 14.42 21.06
N LEU A 210 -4.52 13.19 21.31
CA LEU A 210 -5.03 12.37 22.39
C LEU A 210 -4.71 12.96 23.79
N GLU A 211 -3.49 13.48 23.96
CA GLU A 211 -3.06 14.12 25.23
C GLU A 211 -3.79 15.41 25.50
N ALA A 212 -3.94 16.29 24.51
CA ALA A 212 -4.69 17.54 24.62
C ALA A 212 -6.13 17.29 25.11
N ARG A 213 -6.77 16.23 24.64
CA ARG A 213 -8.12 15.86 25.08
C ARG A 213 -8.15 15.40 26.55
N LYS A 214 -7.15 14.63 27.01
CA LYS A 214 -7.07 14.19 28.41
C LYS A 214 -6.87 15.36 29.38
N GLY A 215 -6.22 16.43 28.93
CA GLY A 215 -6.04 17.68 29.70
C GLY A 215 -7.29 18.54 29.83
N ILE A 216 -8.26 18.45 28.89
CA ILE A 216 -9.52 19.21 28.89
C ILE A 216 -10.58 18.54 29.78
N VAL A 217 -10.47 17.23 30.05
CA VAL A 217 -11.43 16.44 30.83
C VAL A 217 -11.07 16.43 32.34
N LYS A 218 -9.97 17.04 32.72
CA LYS A 218 -9.61 17.31 34.13
C LYS A 218 -10.06 18.72 34.53
#